data_6e1365968dbcac55c8042f0f928a5671
#
_entry.id   6e1365968dbcac55c8042f0f928a5671
#
_cell.length_a   1.000
_cell.length_b   1.000
_cell.length_c   1.000
_cell.angle_alpha   90.00
_cell.angle_beta   90.00
_cell.angle_gamma   90.00
#
_symmetry.space_group_name_H-M   'P 1'
#
loop_
_entity.id
_entity.type
_entity.pdbx_description
1 polymer ?
#
loop_
_entity_poly.entity_id
_entity_poly.type
_entity_poly.pdbx_seq_one_letter_code
_entity_poly.pdbx_strand_id
1 'polypeptide(L)'
;AVIAMAAAAVYGSTQEMSQTQDTGDRLQLFRGKETIYCWYSDESLSGYINAAAVSFGEQNKVRVIPVLTSDSEYLEVINQETLHSDQIPDIYLLSSDSLEKAYLAGLASKVPDTEEICDTDHFSQAALAAVTYNDKIIGYPVYFDTSALVYNEDYLKTWATQQAEKELSGSSDNDEPVGEGEEIIEEDSLPEDQTTDQVTADEAAVNALAEQYFAKALPSTVDDLLNIADTFDAPEGVEGVMKWDVNNIFYNYWIVGNYMIVGGDPGDDRNDININNPETIQCLEVYKALNQFFFIESDTVTYDSVIQDFIDGKTMFTIGTTDVVKRLEDAKADGSLTFNYGIARMPDVSAELQSRSLSVTGAAVINGYSEHKELADRFAAYLSEEYADGLYERSGKMPASIHAAENADNGALTIFADEYADSVSLPKMLETGNFWMQLEVLFSKVWNGEDVTTLVQQLADNMSQQL
;
A
#
# COMPACT_ATOMS: atom_id res chain seq x y z
N ALA A 1 1.95 -28.47 -16.11
CA ALA A 1 2.90 -29.03 -15.11
C ALA A 1 2.32 -28.92 -13.69
N VAL A 2 1.61 -27.83 -13.34
CA VAL A 2 1.01 -27.61 -12.00
C VAL A 2 -0.16 -28.58 -11.74
N ILE A 3 -0.98 -28.87 -12.75
CA ILE A 3 -2.07 -29.86 -12.64
C ILE A 3 -1.52 -31.27 -12.35
N ALA A 4 -0.32 -31.58 -12.86
CA ALA A 4 0.31 -32.88 -12.60
C ALA A 4 0.84 -33.03 -11.17
N MET A 5 1.24 -31.94 -10.48
CA MET A 5 1.67 -31.96 -9.08
C MET A 5 0.51 -32.08 -8.11
N ALA A 6 -0.60 -31.40 -8.37
CA ALA A 6 -1.82 -31.54 -7.55
C ALA A 6 -2.39 -32.99 -7.65
N ALA A 7 -2.39 -33.57 -8.84
CA ALA A 7 -2.79 -34.98 -9.05
C ALA A 7 -1.82 -35.97 -8.36
N ALA A 8 -0.52 -35.65 -8.31
CA ALA A 8 0.47 -36.51 -7.64
C ALA A 8 0.33 -36.48 -6.11
N ALA A 9 -0.04 -35.33 -5.52
CA ALA A 9 -0.30 -35.24 -4.09
C ALA A 9 -1.56 -35.97 -3.65
N VAL A 10 -2.60 -35.97 -4.49
CA VAL A 10 -3.83 -36.76 -4.27
C VAL A 10 -3.58 -38.24 -4.44
N TYR A 11 -2.76 -38.63 -5.45
CA TYR A 11 -2.45 -40.03 -5.73
C TYR A 11 -1.51 -40.68 -4.66
N GLY A 12 -0.55 -39.89 -4.13
CA GLY A 12 0.36 -40.33 -3.05
C GLY A 12 -0.37 -40.59 -1.75
N SER A 13 -1.40 -39.81 -1.42
CA SER A 13 -2.19 -40.00 -0.18
C SER A 13 -3.17 -41.19 -0.22
N THR A 14 -3.45 -41.74 -1.41
CA THR A 14 -4.33 -42.91 -1.58
C THR A 14 -3.59 -44.24 -1.62
N GLN A 15 -2.27 -44.28 -1.85
CA GLN A 15 -1.50 -45.55 -1.92
C GLN A 15 -0.98 -46.03 -0.57
N GLU A 16 -0.91 -45.24 0.48
CA GLU A 16 -0.49 -45.69 1.81
C GLU A 16 -1.57 -46.43 2.63
N MET A 17 -2.79 -46.60 2.09
CA MET A 17 -3.91 -47.22 2.80
C MET A 17 -4.21 -48.71 2.43
N SER A 18 -3.30 -49.42 1.78
CA SER A 18 -3.57 -50.80 1.41
C SER A 18 -2.56 -51.80 1.98
N GLN A 19 -2.34 -51.89 3.30
CA GLN A 19 -1.91 -53.10 3.96
C GLN A 19 -1.89 -52.95 5.50
N THR A 20 -2.96 -53.27 6.18
CA THR A 20 -2.92 -54.10 7.41
C THR A 20 -4.35 -54.57 7.75
N GLN A 21 -4.52 -55.87 7.73
CA GLN A 21 -5.70 -56.54 8.31
C GLN A 21 -5.58 -56.53 9.82
N ASP A 22 -6.57 -55.96 10.52
CA ASP A 22 -7.12 -56.63 11.72
C ASP A 22 -8.56 -56.17 11.99
N THR A 23 -9.39 -57.09 12.41
CA THR A 23 -10.83 -57.04 12.53
C THR A 23 -11.24 -56.69 13.94
N GLY A 24 -12.06 -55.65 14.11
CA GLY A 24 -12.83 -55.53 15.35
C GLY A 24 -13.32 -54.15 15.76
N ASP A 25 -12.70 -53.05 15.32
CA ASP A 25 -13.07 -51.71 15.80
C ASP A 25 -13.22 -50.67 14.65
N ARG A 26 -13.66 -51.17 13.48
CA ARG A 26 -13.56 -50.48 12.19
C ARG A 26 -14.66 -49.52 11.84
N LEU A 27 -15.62 -49.25 12.71
CA LEU A 27 -16.75 -48.37 12.37
C LEU A 27 -16.59 -46.90 12.82
N GLN A 28 -15.53 -46.56 13.58
CA GLN A 28 -15.25 -45.16 13.97
C GLN A 28 -14.06 -44.52 13.25
N LEU A 29 -13.24 -45.27 12.51
CA LEU A 29 -12.02 -44.77 11.83
C LEU A 29 -12.23 -44.26 10.40
N PHE A 30 -13.43 -44.34 9.85
CA PHE A 30 -13.78 -43.87 8.50
C PHE A 30 -14.79 -42.73 8.45
N ARG A 31 -14.87 -41.88 9.46
CA ARG A 31 -15.32 -40.52 9.20
C ARG A 31 -14.18 -39.81 8.47
N GLY A 32 -14.30 -39.63 7.14
CA GLY A 32 -13.37 -38.81 6.36
C GLY A 32 -13.22 -37.47 7.08
N LYS A 33 -12.00 -36.96 7.14
CA LYS A 33 -11.80 -35.60 7.70
C LYS A 33 -12.75 -34.66 6.98
N GLU A 34 -13.43 -33.80 7.73
CA GLU A 34 -14.23 -32.74 7.17
C GLU A 34 -13.33 -31.89 6.27
N THR A 35 -13.79 -31.55 5.07
CA THR A 35 -12.97 -30.90 4.04
C THR A 35 -13.64 -29.62 3.59
N ILE A 36 -12.89 -28.53 3.56
CA ILE A 36 -13.32 -27.25 2.99
C ILE A 36 -12.36 -26.80 1.88
N TYR A 37 -12.88 -26.04 0.94
CA TYR A 37 -12.14 -25.47 -0.18
C TYR A 37 -11.97 -23.95 0.01
N CYS A 38 -10.70 -23.49 -0.07
CA CYS A 38 -10.35 -22.07 0.01
C CYS A 38 -9.82 -21.62 -1.34
N TRP A 39 -10.59 -20.78 -2.04
CA TRP A 39 -10.24 -20.28 -3.36
C TRP A 39 -9.57 -18.90 -3.27
N TYR A 40 -8.63 -18.64 -4.16
CA TYR A 40 -7.95 -17.35 -4.30
C TYR A 40 -7.40 -17.20 -5.72
N SER A 41 -7.21 -15.92 -6.16
CA SER A 41 -6.72 -15.61 -7.51
C SER A 41 -5.30 -15.03 -7.52
N ASP A 42 -4.83 -14.45 -6.42
CA ASP A 42 -3.49 -13.88 -6.31
C ASP A 42 -2.45 -14.97 -5.99
N GLU A 43 -1.58 -15.27 -6.97
CA GLU A 43 -0.52 -16.29 -6.84
C GLU A 43 0.47 -15.96 -5.70
N SER A 44 0.68 -14.68 -5.37
CA SER A 44 1.58 -14.26 -4.28
C SER A 44 1.14 -14.82 -2.92
N LEU A 45 -0.16 -15.05 -2.72
CA LEU A 45 -0.74 -15.61 -1.49
C LEU A 45 -0.56 -17.14 -1.36
N SER A 46 -0.09 -17.83 -2.42
CA SER A 46 -0.02 -19.29 -2.43
C SER A 46 0.82 -19.85 -1.28
N GLY A 47 1.96 -19.26 -0.99
CA GLY A 47 2.84 -19.65 0.11
C GLY A 47 2.16 -19.54 1.46
N TYR A 48 1.45 -18.46 1.67
CA TYR A 48 0.73 -18.17 2.91
C TYR A 48 -0.47 -19.09 3.11
N ILE A 49 -1.37 -19.15 2.14
CA ILE A 49 -2.63 -19.93 2.25
C ILE A 49 -2.33 -21.42 2.38
N ASN A 50 -1.35 -21.96 1.61
CA ASN A 50 -0.97 -23.37 1.74
C ASN A 50 -0.40 -23.69 3.13
N ALA A 51 0.44 -22.84 3.70
CA ALA A 51 1.00 -23.04 5.03
C ALA A 51 -0.09 -22.94 6.13
N ALA A 52 -0.99 -21.95 6.03
CA ALA A 52 -2.11 -21.80 6.93
C ALA A 52 -3.08 -23.00 6.86
N ALA A 53 -3.39 -23.49 5.66
CA ALA A 53 -4.24 -24.67 5.46
C ALA A 53 -3.69 -25.93 6.13
N VAL A 54 -2.37 -26.16 6.04
CA VAL A 54 -1.70 -27.28 6.71
C VAL A 54 -1.77 -27.11 8.21
N SER A 55 -1.38 -25.96 8.74
CA SER A 55 -1.34 -25.67 10.18
C SER A 55 -2.73 -25.78 10.82
N PHE A 56 -3.74 -25.15 10.24
CA PHE A 56 -5.13 -25.23 10.70
C PHE A 56 -5.67 -26.66 10.63
N GLY A 57 -5.36 -27.37 9.52
CA GLY A 57 -5.80 -28.75 9.31
C GLY A 57 -5.24 -29.74 10.33
N GLU A 58 -4.00 -29.54 10.79
CA GLU A 58 -3.38 -30.34 11.86
C GLU A 58 -4.00 -30.05 13.22
N GLN A 59 -4.18 -28.76 13.57
CA GLN A 59 -4.75 -28.34 14.84
C GLN A 59 -6.21 -28.81 15.00
N ASN A 60 -7.01 -28.71 13.94
CA ASN A 60 -8.45 -28.96 13.98
C ASN A 60 -8.85 -30.33 13.46
N LYS A 61 -7.91 -31.21 13.01
CA LYS A 61 -8.14 -32.54 12.43
C LYS A 61 -9.07 -32.51 11.19
N VAL A 62 -9.05 -31.44 10.45
CA VAL A 62 -9.82 -31.20 9.22
C VAL A 62 -8.88 -31.17 8.02
N ARG A 63 -9.43 -30.96 6.83
CA ARG A 63 -8.68 -30.76 5.60
C ARG A 63 -9.12 -29.45 4.95
N VAL A 64 -8.19 -28.53 4.76
CA VAL A 64 -8.39 -27.33 3.94
C VAL A 64 -7.66 -27.53 2.61
N ILE A 65 -8.35 -27.32 1.50
CA ILE A 65 -7.80 -27.46 0.14
C ILE A 65 -7.73 -26.06 -0.49
N PRO A 66 -6.55 -25.45 -0.58
CA PRO A 66 -6.34 -24.24 -1.33
C PRO A 66 -6.49 -24.47 -2.83
N VAL A 67 -7.18 -23.57 -3.53
CA VAL A 67 -7.40 -23.62 -4.98
C VAL A 67 -7.06 -22.28 -5.58
N LEU A 68 -5.94 -22.22 -6.33
CA LEU A 68 -5.58 -21.05 -7.12
C LEU A 68 -6.41 -21.05 -8.40
N THR A 69 -7.11 -19.96 -8.65
CA THR A 69 -8.00 -19.77 -9.81
C THR A 69 -7.55 -18.53 -10.59
N SER A 70 -7.92 -18.41 -11.86
CA SER A 70 -7.67 -17.22 -12.65
C SER A 70 -8.41 -16.01 -12.08
N ASP A 71 -7.78 -14.85 -12.10
CA ASP A 71 -8.40 -13.58 -11.69
C ASP A 71 -9.48 -13.12 -12.69
N SER A 72 -9.35 -13.49 -13.95
CA SER A 72 -10.34 -13.15 -14.98
C SER A 72 -11.68 -13.79 -14.68
N GLU A 73 -12.70 -12.95 -14.51
CA GLU A 73 -14.09 -13.36 -14.20
C GLU A 73 -14.19 -14.19 -12.90
N TYR A 74 -13.30 -13.95 -11.95
CA TYR A 74 -13.17 -14.75 -10.73
C TYR A 74 -14.50 -14.97 -10.00
N LEU A 75 -15.25 -13.91 -9.75
CA LEU A 75 -16.54 -14.01 -9.05
C LEU A 75 -17.62 -14.74 -9.86
N GLU A 76 -17.61 -14.63 -11.21
CA GLU A 76 -18.47 -15.39 -12.10
C GLU A 76 -18.15 -16.89 -12.05
N VAL A 77 -16.86 -17.23 -12.01
CA VAL A 77 -16.42 -18.63 -11.87
C VAL A 77 -16.87 -19.21 -10.55
N ILE A 78 -16.69 -18.47 -9.43
CA ILE A 78 -17.20 -18.86 -8.11
C ILE A 78 -18.71 -19.10 -8.16
N ASN A 79 -19.48 -18.20 -8.78
CA ASN A 79 -20.92 -18.34 -8.89
C ASN A 79 -21.32 -19.58 -9.69
N GLN A 80 -20.67 -19.83 -10.82
CA GLN A 80 -20.94 -21.01 -11.64
C GLN A 80 -20.62 -22.31 -10.94
N GLU A 81 -19.45 -22.41 -10.29
CA GLU A 81 -19.05 -23.60 -9.56
C GLU A 81 -19.95 -23.83 -8.33
N THR A 82 -20.34 -22.77 -7.64
CA THR A 82 -21.27 -22.86 -6.50
C THR A 82 -22.63 -23.46 -6.90
N LEU A 83 -23.08 -23.24 -8.12
CA LEU A 83 -24.37 -23.74 -8.61
C LEU A 83 -24.33 -25.14 -9.26
N HIS A 84 -23.13 -25.58 -9.71
CA HIS A 84 -23.02 -26.75 -10.59
C HIS A 84 -22.01 -27.81 -10.13
N SER A 85 -21.23 -27.56 -9.09
CA SER A 85 -20.15 -28.44 -8.63
C SER A 85 -20.44 -28.99 -7.23
N ASP A 86 -19.95 -30.23 -6.99
CA ASP A 86 -19.91 -30.82 -5.64
C ASP A 86 -18.72 -30.33 -4.79
N GLN A 87 -17.82 -29.56 -5.41
CA GLN A 87 -16.60 -29.01 -4.77
C GLN A 87 -16.64 -27.46 -4.83
N ILE A 88 -17.66 -26.92 -4.21
CA ILE A 88 -17.85 -25.47 -4.15
C ILE A 88 -16.77 -24.82 -3.25
N PRO A 89 -16.34 -23.59 -3.54
CA PRO A 89 -15.54 -22.83 -2.57
C PRO A 89 -16.35 -22.59 -1.30
N ASP A 90 -15.85 -23.05 -0.16
CA ASP A 90 -16.43 -22.72 1.15
C ASP A 90 -16.03 -21.34 1.59
N ILE A 91 -14.77 -20.97 1.27
CA ILE A 91 -14.17 -19.67 1.50
C ILE A 91 -13.48 -19.23 0.21
N TYR A 92 -13.49 -17.94 -0.05
CA TYR A 92 -12.69 -17.37 -1.14
C TYR A 92 -12.16 -15.98 -0.75
N LEU A 93 -10.97 -15.64 -1.26
CA LEU A 93 -10.40 -14.32 -1.07
C LEU A 93 -10.92 -13.38 -2.16
N LEU A 94 -11.40 -12.21 -1.77
CA LEU A 94 -12.00 -11.24 -2.65
C LEU A 94 -11.56 -9.82 -2.25
N SER A 95 -11.33 -8.97 -3.24
CA SER A 95 -11.10 -7.54 -3.01
C SER A 95 -12.37 -6.85 -2.51
N SER A 96 -12.21 -5.90 -1.59
CA SER A 96 -13.31 -5.19 -0.90
C SER A 96 -14.26 -4.46 -1.86
N ASP A 97 -13.80 -3.98 -3.01
CA ASP A 97 -14.61 -3.33 -4.05
C ASP A 97 -15.63 -4.25 -4.72
N SER A 98 -15.42 -5.56 -4.65
CA SER A 98 -16.30 -6.57 -5.23
C SER A 98 -17.32 -7.18 -4.25
N LEU A 99 -17.31 -6.74 -3.00
CA LEU A 99 -18.13 -7.34 -1.93
C LEU A 99 -19.63 -7.13 -2.12
N GLU A 100 -20.09 -5.98 -2.62
CA GLU A 100 -21.51 -5.78 -2.93
C GLU A 100 -21.98 -6.79 -3.97
N LYS A 101 -21.21 -6.98 -5.06
CA LYS A 101 -21.54 -7.95 -6.11
C LYS A 101 -21.66 -9.37 -5.54
N ALA A 102 -20.74 -9.77 -4.67
CA ALA A 102 -20.77 -11.06 -4.01
C ALA A 102 -22.01 -11.20 -3.10
N TYR A 103 -22.33 -10.18 -2.32
CA TYR A 103 -23.48 -10.19 -1.43
C TYR A 103 -24.81 -10.28 -2.20
N LEU A 104 -24.97 -9.47 -3.25
CA LEU A 104 -26.19 -9.47 -4.07
C LEU A 104 -26.38 -10.79 -4.85
N ALA A 105 -25.28 -11.48 -5.21
CA ALA A 105 -25.32 -12.81 -5.80
C ALA A 105 -25.62 -13.94 -4.78
N GLY A 106 -25.70 -13.63 -3.48
CA GLY A 106 -25.85 -14.62 -2.42
C GLY A 106 -24.58 -15.41 -2.09
N LEU A 107 -23.47 -15.04 -2.72
CA LEU A 107 -22.15 -15.66 -2.50
C LEU A 107 -21.49 -15.20 -1.20
N ALA A 108 -21.86 -14.04 -0.67
CA ALA A 108 -21.44 -13.53 0.62
C ALA A 108 -22.64 -13.33 1.55
N SER A 109 -22.42 -13.47 2.85
CA SER A 109 -23.41 -13.20 3.89
C SER A 109 -22.73 -12.59 5.11
N LYS A 110 -23.51 -12.08 6.07
CA LYS A 110 -22.94 -11.65 7.35
C LYS A 110 -22.09 -12.77 7.94
N VAL A 111 -20.85 -12.46 8.32
CA VAL A 111 -19.96 -13.43 8.98
C VAL A 111 -20.54 -13.83 10.34
N PRO A 112 -20.41 -15.10 10.76
CA PRO A 112 -20.82 -15.55 12.09
C PRO A 112 -19.99 -14.90 13.21
N ASP A 113 -18.71 -14.65 12.96
CA ASP A 113 -17.73 -14.09 13.89
C ASP A 113 -17.68 -14.84 15.22
N THR A 114 -17.52 -16.16 15.13
CA THR A 114 -17.52 -17.05 16.30
C THR A 114 -16.33 -16.87 17.23
N GLU A 115 -15.22 -16.33 16.72
CA GLU A 115 -14.01 -15.99 17.49
C GLU A 115 -14.03 -14.55 18.03
N GLU A 116 -15.08 -13.76 17.72
CA GLU A 116 -15.29 -12.39 18.20
C GLU A 116 -14.12 -11.46 17.88
N ILE A 117 -13.57 -11.52 16.65
CA ILE A 117 -12.42 -10.72 16.21
C ILE A 117 -12.81 -9.52 15.34
N CYS A 118 -14.08 -9.38 14.94
CA CYS A 118 -14.53 -8.28 14.05
C CYS A 118 -14.77 -6.97 14.81
N ASP A 119 -13.74 -6.45 15.46
CA ASP A 119 -13.77 -5.23 16.26
C ASP A 119 -12.50 -4.38 16.09
N THR A 120 -12.49 -3.23 16.75
CA THR A 120 -11.37 -2.26 16.68
C THR A 120 -10.16 -2.62 17.54
N ASP A 121 -10.21 -3.69 18.33
CA ASP A 121 -9.06 -4.22 19.04
C ASP A 121 -8.19 -5.09 18.11
N HIS A 122 -8.80 -5.68 17.07
CA HIS A 122 -8.14 -6.56 16.11
C HIS A 122 -7.86 -5.88 14.75
N PHE A 123 -8.76 -5.02 14.27
CA PHE A 123 -8.67 -4.38 12.97
C PHE A 123 -8.92 -2.88 13.02
N SER A 124 -8.24 -2.12 12.15
CA SER A 124 -8.49 -0.68 12.02
C SER A 124 -9.93 -0.39 11.58
N GLN A 125 -10.40 0.82 11.85
CA GLN A 125 -11.72 1.26 11.40
C GLN A 125 -11.84 1.18 9.86
N ALA A 126 -10.76 1.49 9.13
CA ALA A 126 -10.71 1.38 7.67
C ALA A 126 -10.86 -0.09 7.21
N ALA A 127 -10.19 -1.04 7.89
CA ALA A 127 -10.32 -2.46 7.57
C ALA A 127 -11.76 -2.96 7.77
N LEU A 128 -12.38 -2.61 8.89
CA LEU A 128 -13.76 -3.01 9.19
C LEU A 128 -14.75 -2.35 8.21
N ALA A 129 -14.57 -1.07 7.88
CA ALA A 129 -15.39 -0.37 6.88
C ALA A 129 -15.26 -1.04 5.51
N ALA A 130 -14.04 -1.44 5.10
CA ALA A 130 -13.81 -2.09 3.82
C ALA A 130 -14.59 -3.40 3.65
N VAL A 131 -14.80 -4.17 4.72
CA VAL A 131 -15.53 -5.45 4.68
C VAL A 131 -16.99 -5.35 5.13
N THR A 132 -17.45 -4.13 5.44
CA THR A 132 -18.84 -3.86 5.80
C THR A 132 -19.66 -3.54 4.54
N TYR A 133 -20.85 -4.13 4.43
CA TYR A 133 -21.84 -3.81 3.43
C TYR A 133 -23.24 -3.80 4.06
N ASN A 134 -23.97 -2.69 3.87
CA ASN A 134 -25.30 -2.49 4.42
C ASN A 134 -25.37 -2.82 5.93
N ASP A 135 -24.48 -2.20 6.71
CA ASP A 135 -24.29 -2.37 8.16
C ASP A 135 -23.95 -3.79 8.62
N LYS A 136 -23.42 -4.62 7.75
CA LYS A 136 -23.03 -6.01 8.06
C LYS A 136 -21.59 -6.26 7.65
N ILE A 137 -20.80 -6.82 8.53
CA ILE A 137 -19.48 -7.37 8.18
C ILE A 137 -19.73 -8.66 7.39
N ILE A 138 -19.25 -8.72 6.15
CA ILE A 138 -19.51 -9.80 5.18
C ILE A 138 -18.25 -10.54 4.73
N GLY A 139 -17.11 -10.25 5.35
CA GLY A 139 -15.83 -10.91 5.16
C GLY A 139 -14.88 -10.56 6.28
N TYR A 140 -13.80 -11.33 6.44
CA TYR A 140 -12.72 -11.03 7.38
C TYR A 140 -11.60 -10.29 6.65
N PRO A 141 -11.10 -9.15 7.13
CA PRO A 141 -9.95 -8.47 6.52
C PRO A 141 -8.70 -9.35 6.67
N VAL A 142 -8.04 -9.72 5.57
CA VAL A 142 -6.83 -10.57 5.60
C VAL A 142 -5.59 -9.73 5.34
N TYR A 143 -5.60 -8.97 4.27
CA TYR A 143 -4.48 -8.11 3.87
C TYR A 143 -4.99 -6.79 3.31
N PHE A 144 -4.10 -5.83 3.26
CA PHE A 144 -4.39 -4.55 2.59
C PHE A 144 -3.25 -4.14 1.67
N ASP A 145 -3.56 -3.19 0.80
CA ASP A 145 -2.61 -2.41 0.03
C ASP A 145 -2.99 -0.94 0.09
N THR A 146 -1.98 -0.07 0.18
CA THR A 146 -2.10 1.39 0.15
C THR A 146 -0.80 1.99 -0.32
N SER A 147 -0.77 3.30 -0.58
CA SER A 147 0.42 4.01 -1.05
C SER A 147 1.05 4.85 0.07
N ALA A 148 2.37 4.98 0.02
CA ALA A 148 3.14 5.84 0.91
C ALA A 148 4.31 6.49 0.15
N LEU A 149 4.90 7.53 0.74
CA LEU A 149 6.08 8.20 0.21
C LEU A 149 7.33 7.38 0.51
N VAL A 150 8.10 7.08 -0.53
CA VAL A 150 9.40 6.40 -0.44
C VAL A 150 10.50 7.43 -0.67
N TYR A 151 11.53 7.45 0.16
CA TYR A 151 12.60 8.45 0.03
C TYR A 151 13.99 7.84 0.14
N ASN A 152 14.94 8.44 -0.60
CA ASN A 152 16.36 8.18 -0.50
C ASN A 152 16.92 8.99 0.69
N GLU A 153 17.26 8.29 1.77
CA GLU A 153 17.74 8.91 3.01
C GLU A 153 19.09 9.61 2.82
N ASP A 154 19.95 9.09 1.96
CA ASP A 154 21.27 9.65 1.73
C ASP A 154 21.17 10.97 0.95
N TYR A 155 20.24 11.08 -0.03
CA TYR A 155 19.98 12.36 -0.72
C TYR A 155 19.33 13.38 0.20
N LEU A 156 18.43 12.94 1.09
CA LEU A 156 17.79 13.82 2.06
C LEU A 156 18.82 14.38 3.07
N LYS A 157 19.80 13.57 3.49
CA LYS A 157 20.96 14.02 4.29
C LYS A 157 21.84 14.99 3.53
N THR A 158 22.09 14.72 2.25
CA THR A 158 22.86 15.62 1.38
C THR A 158 22.17 16.99 1.26
N TRP A 159 20.87 17.01 1.00
CA TRP A 159 20.08 18.24 1.00
C TRP A 159 20.16 18.99 2.33
N ALA A 160 20.02 18.30 3.46
CA ALA A 160 20.13 18.90 4.79
C ALA A 160 21.51 19.54 5.04
N THR A 161 22.58 18.91 4.57
CA THR A 161 23.93 19.46 4.64
C THR A 161 24.07 20.72 3.78
N GLN A 162 23.55 20.71 2.55
CA GLN A 162 23.54 21.87 1.66
C GLN A 162 22.78 23.06 2.28
N GLN A 163 21.66 22.82 2.97
CA GLN A 163 20.93 23.90 3.67
C GLN A 163 21.74 24.45 4.84
N ALA A 164 22.41 23.59 5.61
CA ALA A 164 23.27 24.02 6.72
C ALA A 164 24.45 24.87 6.24
N GLU A 165 25.13 24.46 5.18
CA GLU A 165 26.24 25.21 4.56
C GLU A 165 25.77 26.58 4.03
N LYS A 166 24.61 26.61 3.38
CA LYS A 166 24.03 27.86 2.85
C LYS A 166 23.66 28.84 3.96
N GLU A 167 23.10 28.39 5.07
CA GLU A 167 22.76 29.23 6.21
C GLU A 167 24.02 29.80 6.88
N LEU A 168 25.04 28.98 7.09
CA LEU A 168 26.29 29.42 7.74
C LEU A 168 27.09 30.36 6.86
N SER A 169 27.15 30.13 5.53
CA SER A 169 27.82 31.02 4.60
C SER A 169 27.09 32.36 4.43
N GLY A 170 25.75 32.34 4.39
CA GLY A 170 24.94 33.57 4.31
C GLY A 170 24.97 34.41 5.58
N SER A 171 25.29 33.83 6.73
CA SER A 171 25.48 34.56 8.00
C SER A 171 26.82 35.33 8.04
N SER A 172 27.79 34.94 7.23
CA SER A 172 29.12 35.58 7.17
C SER A 172 29.13 36.88 6.37
N ASP A 173 28.13 37.13 5.51
CA ASP A 173 28.07 38.32 4.64
C ASP A 173 27.45 39.54 5.30
N ASN A 174 27.06 39.50 6.58
CA ASN A 174 26.37 40.60 7.27
C ASN A 174 27.24 41.44 8.24
N ASP A 175 28.57 41.27 8.30
CA ASP A 175 29.44 42.08 9.14
C ASP A 175 30.47 42.91 8.34
N GLU A 176 30.20 44.25 8.35
CA GLU A 176 31.01 45.41 8.11
C GLU A 176 31.34 45.91 6.66
N PRO A 177 31.11 47.19 6.39
CA PRO A 177 31.67 47.83 5.22
C PRO A 177 33.16 48.12 5.43
N VAL A 178 34.01 47.44 4.68
CA VAL A 178 35.44 47.71 4.67
C VAL A 178 35.69 49.10 4.14
N GLY A 179 36.16 49.99 5.03
CA GLY A 179 36.69 51.28 4.67
C GLY A 179 37.99 51.13 3.84
N GLU A 180 38.05 51.89 2.77
CA GLU A 180 39.23 52.03 1.91
C GLU A 180 40.45 52.44 2.74
N GLY A 181 41.49 51.58 2.70
CA GLY A 181 42.82 51.88 3.25
C GLY A 181 43.84 50.90 2.70
N GLU A 182 44.55 51.35 1.64
CA GLU A 182 45.74 50.68 1.12
C GLU A 182 46.85 50.60 2.17
N GLU A 183 47.28 49.37 2.57
CA GLU A 183 48.66 49.15 3.01
C GLU A 183 49.09 47.74 2.61
N ILE A 184 50.10 47.69 1.76
CA ILE A 184 50.86 46.49 1.39
C ILE A 184 51.65 46.05 2.63
N ILE A 185 51.40 44.86 3.16
CA ILE A 185 52.27 44.19 4.12
C ILE A 185 52.68 42.82 3.56
N GLU A 186 54.00 42.60 3.60
CA GLU A 186 54.75 41.45 3.11
C GLU A 186 54.29 40.11 3.69
N GLU A 187 54.41 39.07 2.86
CA GLU A 187 54.29 37.65 3.28
C GLU A 187 55.19 37.38 4.50
N ASP A 188 54.56 37.06 5.62
CA ASP A 188 55.24 36.31 6.67
C ASP A 188 54.25 35.28 7.28
N SER A 189 54.70 34.04 7.27
CA SER A 189 54.12 32.78 7.68
C SER A 189 53.08 32.83 8.79
N LEU A 190 51.82 32.46 8.47
CA LEU A 190 50.83 32.06 9.45
C LEU A 190 51.13 30.67 10.02
N PRO A 191 50.97 30.45 11.32
CA PRO A 191 51.19 29.13 11.92
C PRO A 191 50.10 28.13 11.47
N GLU A 192 50.53 26.99 10.96
CA GLU A 192 49.71 25.85 10.46
C GLU A 192 48.71 25.28 11.50
N ASP A 193 48.74 25.69 12.75
CA ASP A 193 47.96 25.13 13.85
C ASP A 193 46.59 25.83 14.04
N GLN A 194 46.40 27.03 13.52
CA GLN A 194 45.10 27.74 13.64
C GLN A 194 44.08 27.41 12.53
N THR A 195 44.56 27.01 11.36
CA THR A 195 43.69 26.65 10.21
C THR A 195 43.03 25.31 10.42
N THR A 196 43.67 24.36 11.09
CA THR A 196 43.09 23.02 11.31
C THR A 196 41.97 23.05 12.36
N ASP A 197 42.14 23.82 13.44
CA ASP A 197 41.11 23.92 14.49
C ASP A 197 39.86 24.71 14.04
N GLN A 198 40.03 25.70 13.17
CA GLN A 198 38.93 26.49 12.63
C GLN A 198 38.11 25.71 11.58
N VAL A 199 38.78 24.97 10.69
CA VAL A 199 38.11 24.06 9.72
C VAL A 199 37.33 22.97 10.44
N THR A 200 37.87 22.36 11.50
CA THR A 200 37.15 21.34 12.27
C THR A 200 35.98 21.90 13.08
N ALA A 201 36.05 23.15 13.52
CA ALA A 201 34.95 23.83 14.22
C ALA A 201 33.81 24.19 13.27
N ASP A 202 34.14 24.65 12.05
CA ASP A 202 33.16 24.95 11.01
C ASP A 202 32.46 23.68 10.50
N GLU A 203 33.20 22.58 10.29
CA GLU A 203 32.60 21.27 9.96
C GLU A 203 31.69 20.73 11.06
N ALA A 204 32.04 20.90 12.33
CA ALA A 204 31.20 20.48 13.45
C ALA A 204 29.91 21.32 13.53
N ALA A 205 29.97 22.61 13.22
CA ALA A 205 28.80 23.49 13.17
C ALA A 205 27.87 23.11 12.00
N VAL A 206 28.42 22.84 10.81
CA VAL A 206 27.66 22.35 9.64
C VAL A 206 26.96 21.04 9.98
N ASN A 207 27.68 20.06 10.53
CA ASN A 207 27.10 18.75 10.87
C ASN A 207 25.96 18.87 11.91
N ALA A 208 26.16 19.69 12.97
CA ALA A 208 25.13 19.89 13.98
C ALA A 208 23.86 20.58 13.41
N LEU A 209 24.00 21.50 12.47
CA LEU A 209 22.89 22.16 11.81
C LEU A 209 22.24 21.25 10.77
N ALA A 210 23.03 20.47 10.05
CA ALA A 210 22.53 19.48 9.09
C ALA A 210 21.66 18.41 9.78
N GLU A 211 22.02 17.96 10.99
CA GLU A 211 21.18 17.06 11.77
C GLU A 211 19.82 17.70 12.13
N GLN A 212 19.78 19.00 12.39
CA GLN A 212 18.53 19.71 12.68
C GLN A 212 17.66 19.86 11.41
N TYR A 213 18.28 20.11 10.25
CA TYR A 213 17.58 20.12 8.98
C TYR A 213 17.06 18.73 8.63
N PHE A 214 17.89 17.69 8.75
CA PHE A 214 17.50 16.31 8.47
C PHE A 214 16.33 15.85 9.34
N ALA A 215 16.32 16.18 10.63
CA ALA A 215 15.24 15.84 11.55
C ALA A 215 13.87 16.43 11.15
N LYS A 216 13.85 17.42 10.24
CA LYS A 216 12.65 18.09 9.72
C LYS A 216 12.52 17.97 8.19
N ALA A 217 13.37 17.16 7.57
CA ALA A 217 13.48 17.09 6.12
C ALA A 217 12.35 16.32 5.44
N LEU A 218 11.64 15.44 6.18
CA LEU A 218 10.50 14.74 5.59
C LEU A 218 9.39 15.75 5.28
N PRO A 219 8.95 15.84 4.02
CA PRO A 219 7.93 16.80 3.63
C PRO A 219 6.59 16.49 4.30
N SER A 220 6.05 17.45 5.03
CA SER A 220 4.72 17.37 5.63
C SER A 220 3.62 17.89 4.71
N THR A 221 4.00 18.70 3.71
CA THR A 221 3.12 19.27 2.68
C THR A 221 3.76 19.18 1.30
N VAL A 222 2.95 19.37 0.26
CA VAL A 222 3.45 19.49 -1.11
C VAL A 222 4.40 20.69 -1.24
N ASP A 223 4.15 21.79 -0.52
CA ASP A 223 5.04 22.96 -0.53
C ASP A 223 6.43 22.63 0.02
N ASP A 224 6.53 21.78 1.05
CA ASP A 224 7.82 21.30 1.57
C ASP A 224 8.56 20.49 0.51
N LEU A 225 7.85 19.62 -0.20
CA LEU A 225 8.39 18.80 -1.29
C LEU A 225 8.92 19.69 -2.44
N LEU A 226 8.17 20.72 -2.81
CA LEU A 226 8.56 21.67 -3.83
C LEU A 226 9.77 22.51 -3.38
N ASN A 227 9.84 22.90 -2.10
CA ASN A 227 11.01 23.59 -1.56
C ASN A 227 12.27 22.71 -1.62
N ILE A 228 12.16 21.42 -1.34
CA ILE A 228 13.29 20.47 -1.52
C ILE A 228 13.68 20.44 -3.00
N ALA A 229 12.70 20.34 -3.91
CA ALA A 229 12.97 20.29 -5.35
C ALA A 229 13.66 21.53 -5.88
N ASP A 230 13.34 22.71 -5.35
CA ASP A 230 13.93 23.99 -5.75
C ASP A 230 15.33 24.23 -5.16
N THR A 231 15.62 23.64 -4.00
CA THR A 231 16.84 23.94 -3.23
C THR A 231 17.86 22.81 -3.19
N PHE A 232 17.55 21.63 -3.71
CA PHE A 232 18.46 20.50 -3.77
C PHE A 232 19.44 20.63 -4.94
N ASP A 233 20.74 20.75 -4.63
CA ASP A 233 21.81 20.64 -5.62
C ASP A 233 22.09 19.14 -5.84
N ALA A 234 21.43 18.60 -6.88
CA ALA A 234 21.38 17.17 -7.13
C ALA A 234 22.73 16.64 -7.65
N PRO A 235 23.24 15.52 -7.13
CA PRO A 235 24.43 14.85 -7.65
C PRO A 235 24.25 14.42 -9.10
N GLU A 236 25.39 14.17 -9.79
CA GLU A 236 25.39 13.59 -11.14
C GLU A 236 24.65 12.24 -11.15
N GLY A 237 23.72 12.08 -12.08
CA GLY A 237 22.90 10.87 -12.24
C GLY A 237 21.50 10.98 -11.66
N VAL A 238 21.20 11.99 -10.82
CA VAL A 238 19.84 12.28 -10.39
C VAL A 238 19.08 12.97 -11.52
N GLU A 239 17.96 12.37 -11.92
CA GLU A 239 17.12 12.87 -13.03
C GLU A 239 16.01 13.80 -12.52
N GLY A 240 15.60 13.67 -11.25
CA GLY A 240 14.57 14.49 -10.64
C GLY A 240 14.43 14.24 -9.14
N VAL A 241 13.82 15.21 -8.44
CA VAL A 241 13.60 15.08 -6.99
C VAL A 241 12.49 14.07 -6.72
N MET A 242 11.40 14.07 -7.51
CA MET A 242 10.29 13.14 -7.35
C MET A 242 9.82 12.61 -8.70
N LYS A 243 9.52 11.31 -8.75
CA LYS A 243 8.90 10.66 -9.90
C LYS A 243 7.97 9.54 -9.41
N TRP A 244 6.76 9.48 -9.95
CA TRP A 244 5.79 8.43 -9.63
C TRP A 244 4.91 8.12 -10.84
N ASP A 245 4.10 7.07 -10.76
CA ASP A 245 3.14 6.73 -11.82
C ASP A 245 1.92 7.65 -11.75
N VAL A 246 1.92 8.68 -12.60
CA VAL A 246 0.84 9.68 -12.69
C VAL A 246 -0.40 9.17 -13.41
N ASN A 247 -0.39 7.96 -13.97
CA ASN A 247 -1.52 7.41 -14.72
C ASN A 247 -2.45 6.56 -13.87
N ASN A 248 -1.93 5.92 -12.84
CA ASN A 248 -2.71 5.01 -12.03
C ASN A 248 -3.27 5.76 -10.81
N ILE A 249 -4.58 5.71 -10.65
CA ILE A 249 -5.30 6.40 -9.58
C ILE A 249 -4.83 5.98 -8.18
N PHE A 250 -4.36 4.75 -8.00
CA PHE A 250 -3.91 4.25 -6.71
C PHE A 250 -2.75 5.08 -6.14
N TYR A 251 -1.88 5.62 -7.00
CA TYR A 251 -0.77 6.48 -6.61
C TYR A 251 -1.10 7.97 -6.63
N ASN A 252 -2.31 8.35 -7.04
CA ASN A 252 -2.69 9.75 -7.20
C ASN A 252 -3.87 10.17 -6.30
N TYR A 253 -4.68 9.21 -5.83
CA TYR A 253 -5.91 9.51 -5.10
C TYR A 253 -5.66 10.23 -3.76
N TRP A 254 -4.48 10.09 -3.16
CA TRP A 254 -4.12 10.76 -1.90
C TRP A 254 -4.34 12.28 -1.95
N ILE A 255 -4.22 12.87 -3.12
CA ILE A 255 -4.45 14.32 -3.34
C ILE A 255 -5.91 14.72 -3.08
N VAL A 256 -6.87 13.89 -3.43
CA VAL A 256 -8.31 14.20 -3.34
C VAL A 256 -9.05 13.35 -2.30
N GLY A 257 -8.42 12.31 -1.75
CA GLY A 257 -9.08 11.26 -0.99
C GLY A 257 -9.81 11.72 0.27
N ASN A 258 -9.44 12.87 0.82
CA ASN A 258 -10.14 13.47 1.96
C ASN A 258 -11.41 14.26 1.55
N TYR A 259 -11.54 14.64 0.28
CA TYR A 259 -12.59 15.55 -0.18
C TYR A 259 -13.48 14.95 -1.28
N MET A 260 -12.96 14.03 -2.09
CA MET A 260 -13.74 13.34 -3.11
C MET A 260 -14.42 12.10 -2.50
N ILE A 261 -15.66 12.28 -2.01
CA ILE A 261 -16.40 11.23 -1.33
C ILE A 261 -17.24 10.45 -2.33
N VAL A 262 -17.16 9.13 -2.28
CA VAL A 262 -17.94 8.20 -3.11
C VAL A 262 -18.38 7.01 -2.25
N GLY A 263 -19.59 7.07 -1.71
CA GLY A 263 -20.18 5.99 -0.93
C GLY A 263 -19.91 6.03 0.57
N GLY A 264 -19.35 7.12 1.10
CA GLY A 264 -18.95 7.26 2.50
C GLY A 264 -17.80 6.34 2.90
N ASP A 265 -17.50 6.21 4.20
CA ASP A 265 -16.41 5.37 4.69
C ASP A 265 -16.55 3.88 4.32
N PRO A 266 -17.74 3.25 4.39
CA PRO A 266 -17.91 1.88 3.91
C PRO A 266 -17.83 1.74 2.38
N GLY A 267 -18.01 2.84 1.63
CA GLY A 267 -18.02 2.83 0.16
C GLY A 267 -19.27 2.19 -0.46
N ASP A 268 -20.42 2.19 0.25
CA ASP A 268 -21.66 1.57 -0.18
C ASP A 268 -22.92 2.46 -0.06
N ASP A 269 -22.79 3.67 0.47
CA ASP A 269 -23.91 4.63 0.60
C ASP A 269 -24.07 5.48 -0.67
N ARG A 270 -25.07 5.14 -1.49
CA ARG A 270 -25.41 5.88 -2.72
C ARG A 270 -25.84 7.34 -2.48
N ASN A 271 -26.18 7.71 -1.24
CA ASN A 271 -26.55 9.08 -0.88
C ASN A 271 -25.34 9.91 -0.41
N ASP A 272 -24.22 9.27 -0.10
CA ASP A 272 -23.01 9.95 0.35
C ASP A 272 -21.98 10.03 -0.79
N ILE A 273 -22.27 10.92 -1.74
CA ILE A 273 -21.45 11.19 -2.91
C ILE A 273 -21.22 12.69 -3.04
N ASN A 274 -19.97 13.12 -2.91
CA ASN A 274 -19.55 14.51 -3.03
C ASN A 274 -18.23 14.61 -3.82
N ILE A 275 -18.34 14.59 -5.15
CA ILE A 275 -17.20 14.66 -6.07
C ILE A 275 -16.85 16.10 -6.41
N ASN A 276 -17.87 16.91 -6.76
CA ASN A 276 -17.68 18.29 -7.21
C ASN A 276 -17.86 19.27 -6.05
N ASN A 277 -16.78 19.56 -5.36
CA ASN A 277 -16.71 20.54 -4.28
C ASN A 277 -15.44 21.41 -4.42
N PRO A 278 -15.38 22.58 -3.73
CA PRO A 278 -14.26 23.49 -3.83
C PRO A 278 -12.91 22.89 -3.45
N GLU A 279 -12.88 22.03 -2.44
CA GLU A 279 -11.66 21.40 -1.91
C GLU A 279 -11.08 20.40 -2.93
N THR A 280 -11.93 19.56 -3.54
CA THR A 280 -11.51 18.65 -4.62
C THR A 280 -10.91 19.42 -5.80
N ILE A 281 -11.54 20.52 -6.19
CA ILE A 281 -11.03 21.39 -7.28
C ILE A 281 -9.68 21.98 -6.91
N GLN A 282 -9.52 22.50 -5.68
CA GLN A 282 -8.25 23.08 -5.22
C GLN A 282 -7.13 22.03 -5.18
N CYS A 283 -7.41 20.83 -4.67
CA CYS A 283 -6.45 19.72 -4.67
C CYS A 283 -5.98 19.37 -6.08
N LEU A 284 -6.90 19.28 -7.04
CA LEU A 284 -6.57 18.97 -8.43
C LEU A 284 -5.84 20.12 -9.16
N GLU A 285 -6.05 21.38 -8.77
CA GLU A 285 -5.24 22.50 -9.29
C GLU A 285 -3.80 22.43 -8.75
N VAL A 286 -3.59 22.01 -7.50
CA VAL A 286 -2.25 21.71 -6.99
C VAL A 286 -1.62 20.56 -7.79
N TYR A 287 -2.33 19.45 -7.99
CA TYR A 287 -1.85 18.31 -8.78
C TYR A 287 -1.42 18.74 -10.21
N LYS A 288 -2.25 19.54 -10.86
CA LYS A 288 -1.96 20.11 -12.18
C LYS A 288 -0.66 20.94 -12.19
N ALA A 289 -0.44 21.73 -11.13
CA ALA A 289 0.76 22.55 -11.00
C ALA A 289 2.03 21.69 -10.84
N LEU A 290 1.95 20.50 -10.23
CA LEU A 290 3.11 19.61 -10.03
C LEU A 290 3.76 19.19 -11.35
N ASN A 291 3.01 19.09 -12.45
CA ASN A 291 3.59 18.78 -13.76
C ASN A 291 4.69 19.77 -14.20
N GLN A 292 4.56 21.05 -13.83
CA GLN A 292 5.55 22.06 -14.17
C GLN A 292 6.87 21.92 -13.39
N PHE A 293 6.84 21.23 -12.26
CA PHE A 293 8.02 21.02 -11.41
C PHE A 293 8.72 19.70 -11.69
N PHE A 294 7.96 18.62 -11.90
CA PHE A 294 8.52 17.26 -11.96
C PHE A 294 8.70 16.73 -13.38
N PHE A 295 8.09 17.34 -14.39
CA PHE A 295 8.25 17.00 -15.83
C PHE A 295 8.10 15.50 -16.15
N ILE A 296 7.12 14.83 -15.52
CA ILE A 296 6.90 13.41 -15.74
C ILE A 296 6.14 13.20 -17.05
N GLU A 297 6.71 12.42 -17.96
CA GLU A 297 6.06 12.04 -19.21
C GLU A 297 5.01 10.94 -18.96
N SER A 298 3.74 11.32 -18.92
CA SER A 298 2.63 10.42 -18.61
C SER A 298 2.50 9.25 -19.60
N ASP A 299 2.93 9.40 -20.85
CA ASP A 299 2.80 8.35 -21.89
C ASP A 299 3.73 7.15 -21.67
N THR A 300 4.79 7.29 -20.88
CA THR A 300 5.85 6.28 -20.74
C THR A 300 6.06 5.79 -19.31
N VAL A 301 5.58 6.56 -18.32
CA VAL A 301 5.78 6.22 -16.91
C VAL A 301 4.89 5.05 -16.49
N THR A 302 5.46 4.14 -15.72
CA THR A 302 4.76 3.02 -15.07
C THR A 302 5.30 2.82 -13.67
N TYR A 303 4.54 2.19 -12.79
CA TYR A 303 4.99 1.87 -11.44
C TYR A 303 6.34 1.14 -11.42
N ASP A 304 6.50 0.10 -12.25
CA ASP A 304 7.77 -0.63 -12.32
C ASP A 304 8.95 0.25 -12.75
N SER A 305 8.71 1.17 -13.71
CA SER A 305 9.76 2.06 -14.18
C SER A 305 10.18 3.07 -13.11
N VAL A 306 9.25 3.61 -12.32
CA VAL A 306 9.61 4.59 -11.28
C VAL A 306 10.27 3.94 -10.07
N ILE A 307 9.89 2.72 -9.71
CA ILE A 307 10.59 1.97 -8.65
C ILE A 307 12.00 1.59 -9.11
N GLN A 308 12.19 1.21 -10.38
CA GLN A 308 13.53 0.95 -10.92
C GLN A 308 14.39 2.23 -10.95
N ASP A 309 13.84 3.36 -11.37
CA ASP A 309 14.56 4.65 -11.33
C ASP A 309 14.96 5.04 -9.90
N PHE A 310 14.10 4.74 -8.92
CA PHE A 310 14.44 4.95 -7.51
C PHE A 310 15.58 4.02 -7.06
N ILE A 311 15.53 2.72 -7.37
CA ILE A 311 16.59 1.75 -7.06
C ILE A 311 17.92 2.16 -7.71
N ASP A 312 17.88 2.68 -8.93
CA ASP A 312 19.05 3.19 -9.67
C ASP A 312 19.59 4.51 -9.09
N GLY A 313 18.95 5.11 -8.08
CA GLY A 313 19.33 6.37 -7.45
C GLY A 313 19.06 7.61 -8.33
N LYS A 314 18.17 7.53 -9.30
CA LYS A 314 17.84 8.65 -10.20
C LYS A 314 16.86 9.64 -9.60
N THR A 315 16.18 9.28 -8.52
CA THR A 315 15.19 10.12 -7.84
C THR A 315 15.39 10.11 -6.33
N MET A 316 15.02 11.22 -5.66
CA MET A 316 15.04 11.31 -4.20
C MET A 316 13.77 10.71 -3.60
N PHE A 317 12.60 10.98 -4.21
CA PHE A 317 11.29 10.52 -3.76
C PHE A 317 10.56 9.74 -4.85
N THR A 318 9.77 8.77 -4.44
CA THR A 318 8.74 8.12 -5.26
C THR A 318 7.54 7.75 -4.40
N ILE A 319 6.46 7.30 -5.03
CA ILE A 319 5.30 6.72 -4.33
C ILE A 319 5.33 5.22 -4.56
N GLY A 320 5.27 4.45 -3.46
CA GLY A 320 5.25 3.00 -3.50
C GLY A 320 4.04 2.41 -2.78
N THR A 321 3.64 1.22 -3.17
CA THR A 321 2.66 0.39 -2.47
C THR A 321 3.34 -0.57 -1.51
N THR A 322 2.58 -1.36 -0.74
CA THR A 322 3.12 -2.20 0.33
C THR A 322 4.19 -3.19 -0.13
N ASP A 323 4.17 -3.59 -1.41
CA ASP A 323 5.19 -4.48 -2.03
C ASP A 323 6.57 -3.81 -2.18
N VAL A 324 6.63 -2.47 -2.17
CA VAL A 324 7.88 -1.72 -2.42
C VAL A 324 8.97 -2.07 -1.41
N VAL A 325 8.62 -2.28 -0.14
CA VAL A 325 9.61 -2.60 0.90
C VAL A 325 10.32 -3.90 0.56
N LYS A 326 9.58 -4.94 0.15
CA LYS A 326 10.19 -6.21 -0.28
C LYS A 326 11.07 -6.02 -1.51
N ARG A 327 10.64 -5.25 -2.51
CA ARG A 327 11.43 -4.96 -3.73
C ARG A 327 12.73 -4.24 -3.40
N LEU A 328 12.71 -3.27 -2.47
CA LEU A 328 13.90 -2.53 -2.04
C LEU A 328 14.85 -3.40 -1.21
N GLU A 329 14.32 -4.25 -0.33
CA GLU A 329 15.14 -5.20 0.43
C GLU A 329 15.78 -6.27 -0.49
N ASP A 330 15.05 -6.78 -1.48
CA ASP A 330 15.60 -7.70 -2.48
C ASP A 330 16.72 -7.01 -3.30
N ALA A 331 16.53 -5.74 -3.71
CA ALA A 331 17.52 -4.93 -4.41
C ALA A 331 18.75 -4.60 -3.53
N LYS A 332 18.56 -4.43 -2.23
CA LYS A 332 19.65 -4.25 -1.27
C LYS A 332 20.45 -5.54 -1.09
N ALA A 333 19.76 -6.69 -1.04
CA ALA A 333 20.39 -8.00 -0.89
C ALA A 333 21.23 -8.40 -2.12
N ASP A 334 20.80 -8.05 -3.32
CA ASP A 334 21.55 -8.31 -4.56
C ASP A 334 22.59 -7.23 -4.92
N GLY A 335 22.58 -6.09 -4.18
CA GLY A 335 23.52 -4.99 -4.32
C GLY A 335 23.18 -3.98 -5.42
N SER A 336 21.98 -4.02 -6.00
CA SER A 336 21.50 -3.00 -6.95
C SER A 336 21.08 -1.72 -6.26
N LEU A 337 20.52 -1.80 -5.04
CA LEU A 337 20.27 -0.64 -4.18
C LEU A 337 21.49 -0.39 -3.27
N THR A 338 22.15 0.76 -3.42
CA THR A 338 23.42 1.08 -2.74
C THR A 338 23.32 2.16 -1.65
N PHE A 339 22.13 2.71 -1.42
CA PHE A 339 21.85 3.77 -0.45
C PHE A 339 20.81 3.33 0.60
N ASN A 340 20.65 4.11 1.65
CA ASN A 340 19.60 3.91 2.63
C ASN A 340 18.31 4.56 2.16
N TYR A 341 17.20 3.88 2.40
CA TYR A 341 15.87 4.39 2.09
C TYR A 341 14.98 4.41 3.34
N GLY A 342 13.92 5.18 3.27
CA GLY A 342 12.86 5.15 4.26
C GLY A 342 11.48 5.27 3.61
N ILE A 343 10.48 5.00 4.43
CA ILE A 343 9.07 5.19 4.08
C ILE A 343 8.51 6.28 4.99
N ALA A 344 7.71 7.16 4.43
CA ALA A 344 7.03 8.22 5.16
C ALA A 344 5.55 8.28 4.76
N ARG A 345 4.74 8.91 5.58
CA ARG A 345 3.35 9.21 5.23
C ARG A 345 3.29 10.13 4.00
N MET A 346 2.19 10.04 3.26
CA MET A 346 1.95 10.98 2.16
C MET A 346 1.86 12.40 2.72
N PRO A 347 2.51 13.40 2.07
CA PRO A 347 2.42 14.78 2.52
C PRO A 347 1.01 15.32 2.30
N ASP A 348 0.55 16.23 3.15
CA ASP A 348 -0.68 16.98 2.92
C ASP A 348 -0.57 17.83 1.65
N VAL A 349 -1.70 18.05 0.97
CA VAL A 349 -1.74 18.88 -0.24
C VAL A 349 -1.33 20.32 0.07
N SER A 350 -1.76 20.82 1.23
CA SER A 350 -1.31 22.11 1.82
C SER A 350 -1.59 22.11 3.32
N ALA A 351 -1.21 23.16 4.02
CA ALA A 351 -1.54 23.33 5.44
C ALA A 351 -3.06 23.30 5.76
N GLU A 352 -3.91 23.54 4.74
CA GLU A 352 -5.37 23.60 4.88
C GLU A 352 -6.06 22.41 4.19
N LEU A 353 -5.38 21.69 3.32
CA LEU A 353 -5.91 20.59 2.52
C LEU A 353 -5.13 19.31 2.84
N GLN A 354 -5.75 18.47 3.66
CA GLN A 354 -5.17 17.20 4.09
C GLN A 354 -5.22 16.15 3.00
N SER A 355 -4.19 15.32 2.93
CA SER A 355 -4.17 14.13 2.08
C SER A 355 -4.90 12.96 2.73
N ARG A 356 -5.33 12.00 1.89
CA ARG A 356 -5.86 10.72 2.36
C ARG A 356 -5.66 9.67 1.28
N SER A 357 -4.84 8.66 1.55
CA SER A 357 -4.49 7.62 0.60
C SER A 357 -5.67 6.69 0.31
N LEU A 358 -5.69 6.11 -0.88
CA LEU A 358 -6.61 5.04 -1.26
C LEU A 358 -6.10 3.71 -0.70
N SER A 359 -7.02 2.83 -0.29
CA SER A 359 -6.67 1.48 0.09
C SER A 359 -7.57 0.42 -0.53
N VAL A 360 -7.02 -0.77 -0.67
CA VAL A 360 -7.72 -1.99 -1.06
C VAL A 360 -7.54 -3.01 0.05
N THR A 361 -8.63 -3.66 0.46
CA THR A 361 -8.58 -4.73 1.45
C THR A 361 -8.96 -6.06 0.80
N GLY A 362 -8.07 -7.04 0.92
CA GLY A 362 -8.39 -8.42 0.57
C GLY A 362 -9.10 -9.10 1.73
N ALA A 363 -10.31 -9.58 1.47
CA ALA A 363 -11.19 -10.18 2.46
C ALA A 363 -11.35 -11.69 2.26
N ALA A 364 -11.36 -12.47 3.34
CA ALA A 364 -11.82 -13.85 3.34
C ALA A 364 -13.34 -13.89 3.48
N VAL A 365 -14.01 -14.29 2.40
CA VAL A 365 -15.47 -14.32 2.31
C VAL A 365 -15.96 -15.74 2.44
N ILE A 366 -16.96 -15.96 3.32
CA ILE A 366 -17.61 -17.25 3.48
C ILE A 366 -18.71 -17.36 2.43
N ASN A 367 -18.65 -18.42 1.61
CA ASN A 367 -19.68 -18.64 0.60
C ASN A 367 -21.06 -18.86 1.25
N GLY A 368 -22.03 -18.05 0.84
CA GLY A 368 -23.40 -18.12 1.36
C GLY A 368 -24.08 -19.49 1.16
N TYR A 369 -23.60 -20.28 0.21
CA TYR A 369 -24.10 -21.64 -0.11
C TYR A 369 -23.28 -22.77 0.51
N SER A 370 -22.18 -22.47 1.23
CA SER A 370 -21.38 -23.51 1.90
C SER A 370 -22.21 -24.29 2.92
N GLU A 371 -22.03 -25.61 2.94
CA GLU A 371 -22.57 -26.49 3.97
C GLU A 371 -21.67 -26.54 5.22
N HIS A 372 -20.43 -25.99 5.14
CA HIS A 372 -19.40 -26.02 6.18
C HIS A 372 -19.16 -24.64 6.80
N LYS A 373 -20.20 -23.81 6.97
CA LYS A 373 -20.06 -22.39 7.37
C LYS A 373 -19.30 -22.19 8.67
N GLU A 374 -19.50 -23.02 9.68
CA GLU A 374 -18.80 -22.90 10.96
C GLU A 374 -17.29 -23.18 10.82
N LEU A 375 -16.92 -24.19 10.04
CA LEU A 375 -15.52 -24.50 9.78
C LEU A 375 -14.87 -23.44 8.89
N ALA A 376 -15.60 -22.93 7.90
CA ALA A 376 -15.19 -21.83 7.03
C ALA A 376 -14.95 -20.54 7.82
N ASP A 377 -15.85 -20.21 8.76
CA ASP A 377 -15.74 -19.06 9.67
C ASP A 377 -14.44 -19.10 10.48
N ARG A 378 -14.21 -20.22 11.15
CA ARG A 378 -13.00 -20.43 11.96
C ARG A 378 -11.72 -20.37 11.12
N PHE A 379 -11.73 -20.89 9.90
CA PHE A 379 -10.55 -20.81 9.03
C PHE A 379 -10.34 -19.39 8.49
N ALA A 380 -11.41 -18.66 8.16
CA ALA A 380 -11.33 -17.27 7.75
C ALA A 380 -10.77 -16.38 8.89
N ALA A 381 -11.27 -16.54 10.11
CA ALA A 381 -10.74 -15.86 11.29
C ALA A 381 -9.27 -16.23 11.55
N TYR A 382 -8.90 -17.51 11.42
CA TYR A 382 -7.53 -17.99 11.55
C TYR A 382 -6.57 -17.33 10.54
N LEU A 383 -6.99 -17.20 9.27
CA LEU A 383 -6.21 -16.50 8.25
C LEU A 383 -6.02 -15.01 8.58
N SER A 384 -7.05 -14.38 9.13
CA SER A 384 -7.07 -12.93 9.33
C SER A 384 -6.34 -12.46 10.57
N GLU A 385 -6.24 -13.29 11.61
CA GLU A 385 -5.69 -12.92 12.91
C GLU A 385 -4.63 -13.91 13.39
N GLU A 386 -4.99 -15.15 13.76
CA GLU A 386 -4.08 -16.07 14.44
C GLU A 386 -2.83 -16.44 13.60
N TYR A 387 -2.97 -16.53 12.27
CA TYR A 387 -1.88 -16.90 11.36
C TYR A 387 -1.29 -15.69 10.61
N ALA A 388 -1.76 -14.47 10.88
CA ALA A 388 -1.44 -13.27 10.12
C ALA A 388 0.03 -12.85 10.17
N ASP A 389 0.77 -13.14 11.25
CA ASP A 389 2.19 -12.78 11.41
C ASP A 389 3.10 -13.23 10.25
N GLY A 390 2.78 -14.36 9.63
CA GLY A 390 3.56 -14.89 8.51
C GLY A 390 3.16 -14.40 7.12
N LEU A 391 2.18 -13.50 7.01
CA LEU A 391 1.63 -13.08 5.73
C LEU A 391 2.64 -12.30 4.88
N TYR A 392 3.27 -11.27 5.47
CA TYR A 392 4.19 -10.39 4.73
C TYR A 392 5.40 -11.15 4.18
N GLU A 393 6.07 -11.94 5.01
CA GLU A 393 7.22 -12.74 4.58
C GLU A 393 6.91 -13.67 3.41
N ARG A 394 5.70 -14.26 3.40
CA ARG A 394 5.31 -15.28 2.43
C ARG A 394 4.70 -14.73 1.15
N SER A 395 4.13 -13.53 1.20
CA SER A 395 3.37 -12.96 0.07
C SER A 395 3.80 -11.56 -0.33
N GLY A 396 4.47 -10.79 0.53
CA GLY A 396 4.71 -9.36 0.36
C GLY A 396 3.46 -8.49 0.60
N LYS A 397 2.34 -9.08 1.04
CA LYS A 397 1.11 -8.35 1.40
C LYS A 397 1.10 -7.98 2.87
N MET A 398 0.67 -6.79 3.19
CA MET A 398 0.53 -6.34 4.57
C MET A 398 -0.68 -6.97 5.25
N PRO A 399 -0.53 -7.55 6.47
CA PRO A 399 -1.66 -8.07 7.21
C PRO A 399 -2.60 -6.95 7.63
N ALA A 400 -3.91 -7.19 7.55
CA ALA A 400 -4.93 -6.26 8.03
C ALA A 400 -5.07 -6.29 9.57
N SER A 401 -4.63 -7.36 10.23
CA SER A 401 -4.56 -7.47 11.69
C SER A 401 -3.59 -6.43 12.27
N ILE A 402 -4.05 -5.65 13.25
CA ILE A 402 -3.24 -4.66 13.98
C ILE A 402 -2.05 -5.37 14.64
N HIS A 403 -2.31 -6.48 15.33
CA HIS A 403 -1.28 -7.25 16.03
C HIS A 403 -0.18 -7.74 15.07
N ALA A 404 -0.56 -8.31 13.94
CA ALA A 404 0.40 -8.81 12.97
C ALA A 404 1.18 -7.69 12.27
N ALA A 405 0.55 -6.54 12.03
CA ALA A 405 1.21 -5.36 11.48
C ALA A 405 2.25 -4.76 12.46
N GLU A 406 1.93 -4.73 13.75
CA GLU A 406 2.85 -4.28 14.81
C GLU A 406 4.02 -5.26 15.03
N ASN A 407 3.78 -6.57 14.89
CA ASN A 407 4.82 -7.59 15.02
C ASN A 407 5.78 -7.65 13.84
N ALA A 408 5.45 -7.05 12.70
CA ALA A 408 6.38 -6.87 11.61
C ALA A 408 7.49 -5.91 12.08
N ASP A 409 8.62 -6.44 12.58
CA ASP A 409 9.76 -5.71 13.14
C ASP A 409 10.49 -4.88 12.06
N ASN A 410 9.74 -4.01 11.41
CA ASN A 410 10.21 -3.14 10.33
C ASN A 410 9.43 -1.81 10.36
N GLY A 411 10.11 -0.73 10.75
CA GLY A 411 9.51 0.60 10.84
C GLY A 411 8.90 1.11 9.52
N ALA A 412 9.39 0.63 8.36
CA ALA A 412 8.80 0.95 7.06
C ALA A 412 7.38 0.37 6.92
N LEU A 413 7.15 -0.83 7.41
CA LEU A 413 5.84 -1.49 7.36
C LEU A 413 4.83 -0.83 8.30
N THR A 414 5.29 -0.31 9.44
CA THR A 414 4.44 0.44 10.38
C THR A 414 3.82 1.67 9.73
N ILE A 415 4.58 2.39 8.89
CA ILE A 415 4.06 3.56 8.17
C ILE A 415 2.91 3.17 7.21
N PHE A 416 3.03 2.05 6.51
CA PHE A 416 1.92 1.56 5.68
C PHE A 416 0.68 1.18 6.50
N ALA A 417 0.85 0.62 7.71
CA ALA A 417 -0.26 0.34 8.61
C ALA A 417 -0.95 1.63 9.09
N ASP A 418 -0.18 2.67 9.42
CA ASP A 418 -0.71 3.99 9.79
C ASP A 418 -1.44 4.67 8.62
N GLU A 419 -0.88 4.61 7.39
CA GLU A 419 -1.55 5.10 6.18
C GLU A 419 -2.87 4.36 5.93
N TYR A 420 -2.87 3.03 6.09
CA TYR A 420 -4.08 2.23 5.93
C TYR A 420 -5.16 2.59 6.95
N ALA A 421 -4.80 2.79 8.21
CA ALA A 421 -5.75 3.12 9.27
C ALA A 421 -6.51 4.43 8.99
N ASP A 422 -5.85 5.38 8.32
CA ASP A 422 -6.42 6.68 7.93
C ASP A 422 -6.95 6.70 6.48
N SER A 423 -6.80 5.62 5.71
CA SER A 423 -7.12 5.59 4.28
C SER A 423 -8.62 5.61 3.98
N VAL A 424 -8.95 5.83 2.72
CA VAL A 424 -10.28 5.62 2.17
C VAL A 424 -10.30 4.32 1.35
N SER A 425 -11.29 3.48 1.62
CA SER A 425 -11.46 2.23 0.87
C SER A 425 -12.02 2.48 -0.52
N LEU A 426 -11.67 1.61 -1.48
CA LEU A 426 -12.36 1.54 -2.76
C LEU A 426 -13.86 1.37 -2.55
N PRO A 427 -14.72 2.20 -3.19
CA PRO A 427 -16.15 2.00 -3.17
C PRO A 427 -16.52 0.64 -3.74
N LYS A 428 -17.50 -0.02 -3.12
CA LYS A 428 -17.96 -1.36 -3.50
C LYS A 428 -19.26 -1.38 -4.29
N MET A 429 -19.87 -0.22 -4.53
CA MET A 429 -21.11 -0.07 -5.29
C MET A 429 -20.93 -0.52 -6.75
N LEU A 430 -21.90 -1.25 -7.29
CA LEU A 430 -21.86 -1.70 -8.70
C LEU A 430 -21.77 -0.54 -9.68
N GLU A 431 -22.38 0.59 -9.35
CA GLU A 431 -22.38 1.82 -10.15
C GLU A 431 -20.98 2.44 -10.27
N THR A 432 -20.05 2.13 -9.36
CA THR A 432 -18.69 2.64 -9.40
C THR A 432 -17.76 1.85 -10.34
N GLY A 433 -18.23 0.79 -10.97
CA GLY A 433 -17.40 -0.05 -11.84
C GLY A 433 -16.68 0.70 -12.97
N ASN A 434 -17.31 1.77 -13.52
CA ASN A 434 -16.68 2.65 -14.52
C ASN A 434 -16.06 3.92 -13.93
N PHE A 435 -16.30 4.21 -12.65
CA PHE A 435 -15.85 5.42 -11.98
C PHE A 435 -14.33 5.52 -11.95
N TRP A 436 -13.65 4.43 -11.63
CA TRP A 436 -12.20 4.39 -11.53
C TRP A 436 -11.52 4.71 -12.86
N MET A 437 -11.97 4.12 -13.95
CA MET A 437 -11.45 4.40 -15.29
C MET A 437 -11.69 5.88 -15.67
N GLN A 438 -12.86 6.43 -15.34
CA GLN A 438 -13.15 7.84 -15.58
C GLN A 438 -12.27 8.76 -14.72
N LEU A 439 -11.97 8.35 -13.48
CA LEU A 439 -11.11 9.07 -12.58
C LEU A 439 -9.65 9.07 -13.07
N GLU A 440 -9.13 7.93 -13.55
CA GLU A 440 -7.81 7.86 -14.18
C GLU A 440 -7.71 8.78 -15.40
N VAL A 441 -8.75 8.80 -16.23
CA VAL A 441 -8.82 9.74 -17.37
C VAL A 441 -8.84 11.18 -16.89
N LEU A 442 -9.56 11.50 -15.80
CA LEU A 442 -9.59 12.84 -15.22
C LEU A 442 -8.18 13.25 -14.75
N PHE A 443 -7.49 12.40 -13.96
CA PHE A 443 -6.15 12.70 -13.46
C PHE A 443 -5.16 12.89 -14.61
N SER A 444 -5.18 12.02 -15.61
CA SER A 444 -4.33 12.16 -16.80
C SER A 444 -4.58 13.48 -17.54
N LYS A 445 -5.83 13.89 -17.72
CA LYS A 445 -6.19 15.16 -18.37
C LYS A 445 -5.80 16.37 -17.55
N VAL A 446 -6.01 16.32 -16.23
CA VAL A 446 -5.58 17.38 -15.30
C VAL A 446 -4.06 17.51 -15.33
N TRP A 447 -3.32 16.40 -15.29
CA TRP A 447 -1.86 16.41 -15.44
C TRP A 447 -1.40 17.10 -16.71
N ASN A 448 -2.08 16.84 -17.83
CA ASN A 448 -1.80 17.42 -19.13
C ASN A 448 -2.37 18.87 -19.30
N GLY A 449 -2.89 19.47 -18.24
CA GLY A 449 -3.23 20.90 -18.20
C GLY A 449 -4.66 21.26 -18.58
N GLU A 450 -5.59 20.29 -18.74
CA GLU A 450 -7.00 20.56 -19.02
C GLU A 450 -7.69 21.27 -17.82
N ASP A 451 -8.87 21.84 -18.07
CA ASP A 451 -9.62 22.60 -17.06
C ASP A 451 -10.24 21.71 -15.99
N VAL A 452 -9.76 21.85 -14.75
CA VAL A 452 -10.15 21.04 -13.59
C VAL A 452 -11.63 21.13 -13.30
N THR A 453 -12.19 22.33 -13.25
CA THR A 453 -13.60 22.55 -12.90
C THR A 453 -14.54 21.83 -13.87
N THR A 454 -14.25 21.92 -15.16
CA THR A 454 -15.03 21.25 -16.21
C THR A 454 -14.94 19.72 -16.07
N LEU A 455 -13.74 19.18 -15.82
CA LEU A 455 -13.51 17.73 -15.70
C LEU A 455 -14.21 17.14 -14.46
N VAL A 456 -14.10 17.81 -13.32
CA VAL A 456 -14.75 17.40 -12.07
C VAL A 456 -16.27 17.44 -12.19
N GLN A 457 -16.84 18.48 -12.83
CA GLN A 457 -18.27 18.55 -13.10
C GLN A 457 -18.72 17.41 -14.01
N GLN A 458 -18.00 17.09 -15.06
CA GLN A 458 -18.31 15.96 -15.95
C GLN A 458 -18.28 14.61 -15.22
N LEU A 459 -17.30 14.41 -14.35
CA LEU A 459 -17.20 13.18 -13.54
C LEU A 459 -18.41 13.05 -12.60
N ALA A 460 -18.78 14.13 -11.91
CA ALA A 460 -19.94 14.16 -11.01
C ALA A 460 -21.27 13.93 -11.75
N ASP A 461 -21.44 14.54 -12.94
CA ASP A 461 -22.61 14.36 -13.77
C ASP A 461 -22.75 12.90 -14.28
N ASN A 462 -21.62 12.30 -14.69
CA ASN A 462 -21.57 10.91 -15.12
C ASN A 462 -21.94 9.96 -13.98
N MET A 463 -21.40 10.19 -12.79
CA MET A 463 -21.71 9.38 -11.61
C MET A 463 -23.19 9.49 -11.23
N SER A 464 -23.73 10.71 -11.22
CA SER A 464 -25.17 10.93 -10.93
C SER A 464 -26.12 10.28 -11.93
N GLN A 465 -25.66 9.98 -13.16
CA GLN A 465 -26.48 9.27 -14.16
C GLN A 465 -26.43 7.74 -13.98
N GLN A 466 -25.46 7.23 -13.28
CA GLN A 466 -25.28 5.79 -13.04
C GLN A 466 -26.00 5.32 -11.76
N LEU A 467 -26.23 6.23 -10.82
CA LEU A 467 -27.00 6.03 -9.59
C LEU A 467 -28.52 6.09 -9.84
#